data_81205e43fd8ce25cad32580d509df8a6
#
_entry.id   81205e43fd8ce25cad32580d509df8a6
#
_cell.length_a   1.000
_cell.length_b   1.000
_cell.length_c   1.000
_cell.angle_alpha   90.00
_cell.angle_beta   90.00
_cell.angle_gamma   90.00
#
_symmetry.space_group_name_H-M   'P 1'
#
loop_
_entity.id
_entity.type
_entity.pdbx_description
1 polymer ?
#
loop_
_entity_poly.entity_id
_entity_poly.type
_entity_poly.pdbx_seq_one_letter_code
_entity_poly.pdbx_strand_id
1 'polypeptide(L)'
;MIIRAGKEIDLARILQIEKRAFPNSAWSKEMIHNELLERSDRKTWVIESKKELIGYCMIQFGPEEVHLINMAVEPSFQKMGLGRKLLHYFLDTNAPNTSIFLEVKRGNFPAINLYLNAGFEEITIRQKYYTEGEDAIIMCLKV
;
A
#
# COMPACT_ATOMS: atom_id res chain seq x y z
N MET A 1 -9.20 16.68 3.55
CA MET A 1 -8.51 15.62 2.82
C MET A 1 -9.50 14.73 2.09
N ILE A 2 -9.16 14.35 0.89
CA ILE A 2 -10.04 13.58 0.02
C ILE A 2 -9.35 12.28 -0.36
N ILE A 3 -10.06 11.15 -0.24
CA ILE A 3 -9.61 9.86 -0.76
C ILE A 3 -10.44 9.57 -2.00
N ARG A 4 -9.78 9.25 -3.09
CA ARG A 4 -10.41 8.97 -4.37
C ARG A 4 -9.68 7.86 -5.12
N ALA A 5 -10.30 7.36 -6.19
CA ALA A 5 -9.63 6.40 -7.07
C ALA A 5 -8.44 7.04 -7.77
N GLY A 6 -7.34 6.30 -7.85
CA GLY A 6 -6.18 6.70 -8.63
C GLY A 6 -6.44 6.53 -10.13
N LYS A 7 -5.80 7.37 -10.94
CA LYS A 7 -5.94 7.38 -12.39
C LYS A 7 -4.57 7.48 -13.04
N GLU A 8 -4.49 7.21 -14.34
CA GLU A 8 -3.22 7.29 -15.08
C GLU A 8 -2.54 8.67 -14.95
N ILE A 9 -3.31 9.73 -14.84
CA ILE A 9 -2.77 11.09 -14.65
C ILE A 9 -1.98 11.22 -13.35
N ASP A 10 -2.21 10.34 -12.39
CA ASP A 10 -1.52 10.37 -11.09
C ASP A 10 -0.15 9.68 -11.13
N LEU A 11 0.21 9.05 -12.24
CA LEU A 11 1.43 8.23 -12.35
C LEU A 11 2.70 9.00 -11.95
N ALA A 12 2.89 10.19 -12.48
CA ALA A 12 4.12 10.96 -12.23
C ALA A 12 4.27 11.29 -10.73
N ARG A 13 3.18 11.68 -10.09
CA ARG A 13 3.21 12.04 -8.67
C ARG A 13 3.39 10.81 -7.78
N ILE A 14 2.73 9.71 -8.10
CA ILE A 14 2.89 8.45 -7.37
C ILE A 14 4.34 7.97 -7.47
N LEU A 15 4.92 8.00 -8.68
CA LEU A 15 6.31 7.60 -8.88
C LEU A 15 7.28 8.46 -8.05
N GLN A 16 7.02 9.75 -7.94
CA GLN A 16 7.80 10.67 -7.11
C GLN A 16 7.77 10.24 -5.64
N ILE A 17 6.59 9.96 -5.11
CA ILE A 17 6.41 9.51 -3.72
C ILE A 17 7.09 8.15 -3.51
N GLU A 18 6.91 7.24 -4.45
CA GLU A 18 7.50 5.89 -4.40
C GLU A 18 9.02 5.97 -4.24
N LYS A 19 9.67 6.78 -5.07
CA LYS A 19 11.13 6.95 -5.03
C LYS A 19 11.62 7.56 -3.72
N ARG A 20 10.84 8.45 -3.14
CA ARG A 20 11.19 9.09 -1.85
C ARG A 20 10.94 8.18 -0.67
N ALA A 21 9.85 7.43 -0.70
CA ALA A 21 9.49 6.52 0.39
C ALA A 21 10.35 5.25 0.38
N PHE A 22 10.73 4.78 -0.80
CA PHE A 22 11.48 3.53 -0.97
C PHE A 22 12.71 3.74 -1.87
N PRO A 23 13.71 4.51 -1.40
CA PRO A 23 14.84 4.90 -2.27
C PRO A 23 15.65 3.75 -2.84
N ASN A 24 15.68 2.60 -2.15
CA ASN A 24 16.46 1.43 -2.57
C ASN A 24 15.62 0.31 -3.21
N SER A 25 14.30 0.44 -3.19
CA SER A 25 13.40 -0.62 -3.63
C SER A 25 12.15 -0.10 -4.32
N ALA A 26 12.20 1.12 -4.83
CA ALA A 26 11.07 1.73 -5.53
C ALA A 26 10.63 0.89 -6.72
N TRP A 27 9.31 0.76 -6.90
CA TRP A 27 8.75 0.17 -8.10
C TRP A 27 9.09 1.01 -9.32
N SER A 28 9.21 0.37 -10.48
CA SER A 28 9.42 1.07 -11.74
C SER A 28 8.17 1.82 -12.18
N LYS A 29 8.34 2.76 -13.09
CA LYS A 29 7.24 3.47 -13.72
C LYS A 29 6.22 2.50 -14.34
N GLU A 30 6.71 1.46 -15.00
CA GLU A 30 5.86 0.45 -15.65
C GLU A 30 5.02 -0.33 -14.64
N MET A 31 5.62 -0.71 -13.53
CA MET A 31 4.92 -1.42 -12.46
C MET A 31 3.78 -0.58 -11.88
N ILE A 32 4.06 0.69 -11.62
CA ILE A 32 3.05 1.61 -11.07
C ILE A 32 1.96 1.87 -12.11
N HIS A 33 2.33 2.13 -13.35
CA HIS A 33 1.37 2.37 -14.43
C HIS A 33 0.40 1.21 -14.57
N ASN A 34 0.90 -0.02 -14.47
CA ASN A 34 0.09 -1.23 -14.58
C ASN A 34 -1.02 -1.28 -13.51
N GLU A 35 -0.75 -0.74 -12.31
CA GLU A 35 -1.75 -0.70 -11.24
C GLU A 35 -2.77 0.43 -11.40
N LEU A 36 -2.49 1.41 -12.27
CA LEU A 36 -3.40 2.52 -12.54
C LEU A 36 -4.34 2.28 -13.71
N LEU A 37 -4.12 1.22 -14.46
CA LEU A 37 -5.02 0.83 -15.54
C LEU A 37 -6.35 0.37 -14.96
N GLU A 38 -7.44 0.68 -15.67
CA GLU A 38 -8.77 0.26 -15.25
C GLU A 38 -8.92 -1.25 -15.44
N ARG A 39 -8.93 -1.99 -14.32
CA ARG A 39 -9.00 -3.44 -14.31
C ARG A 39 -9.90 -3.90 -13.16
N SER A 40 -10.59 -5.01 -13.35
CA SER A 40 -11.49 -5.57 -12.34
C SER A 40 -10.74 -6.20 -11.14
N ASP A 41 -9.48 -6.60 -11.34
CA ASP A 41 -8.66 -7.24 -10.29
C ASP A 41 -7.68 -6.29 -9.60
N ARG A 42 -7.77 -5.00 -9.87
CA ARG A 42 -6.85 -3.99 -9.31
C ARG A 42 -7.61 -2.74 -8.90
N LYS A 43 -7.14 -2.11 -7.82
CA LYS A 43 -7.66 -0.81 -7.39
C LYS A 43 -6.55 0.00 -6.73
N THR A 44 -6.44 1.27 -7.08
CA THR A 44 -5.56 2.21 -6.40
C THR A 44 -6.40 3.31 -5.77
N TRP A 45 -6.21 3.52 -4.48
CA TRP A 45 -6.78 4.66 -3.77
C TRP A 45 -5.69 5.69 -3.54
N VAL A 46 -6.01 6.96 -3.72
CA VAL A 46 -5.09 8.06 -3.44
C VAL A 46 -5.71 9.01 -2.43
N ILE A 47 -4.85 9.66 -1.64
CA ILE A 47 -5.28 10.68 -0.70
C ILE A 47 -4.68 12.03 -1.10
N GLU A 48 -5.54 13.06 -1.13
CA GLU A 48 -5.16 14.41 -1.49
C GLU A 48 -5.32 15.35 -0.31
N SER A 49 -4.42 16.33 -0.22
CA SER A 49 -4.53 17.48 0.66
C SER A 49 -4.33 18.72 -0.18
N LYS A 50 -5.29 19.65 -0.16
CA LYS A 50 -5.23 20.90 -0.94
C LYS A 50 -4.92 20.67 -2.42
N LYS A 51 -5.59 19.67 -3.02
CA LYS A 51 -5.43 19.27 -4.43
C LYS A 51 -4.08 18.65 -4.78
N GLU A 52 -3.25 18.35 -3.78
CA GLU A 52 -1.98 17.64 -3.97
C GLU A 52 -2.11 16.20 -3.51
N LEU A 53 -1.74 15.25 -4.36
CA LEU A 53 -1.69 13.85 -3.99
C LEU A 53 -0.51 13.62 -3.06
N ILE A 54 -0.77 13.07 -1.88
CA ILE A 54 0.23 12.87 -0.83
C ILE A 54 0.37 11.43 -0.37
N GLY A 55 -0.44 10.52 -0.87
CA GLY A 55 -0.32 9.10 -0.54
C GLY A 55 -1.17 8.24 -1.43
N TYR A 56 -0.90 6.93 -1.40
CA TYR A 56 -1.61 5.96 -2.22
C TYR A 56 -1.57 4.57 -1.59
N CYS A 57 -2.51 3.74 -2.04
CA CYS A 57 -2.68 2.38 -1.58
C CYS A 57 -3.13 1.55 -2.78
N MET A 58 -2.38 0.50 -3.13
CA MET A 58 -2.63 -0.35 -4.29
C MET A 58 -3.06 -1.73 -3.87
N ILE A 59 -4.15 -2.22 -4.44
CA ILE A 59 -4.83 -3.44 -4.03
C ILE A 59 -5.05 -4.36 -5.20
N GLN A 60 -4.84 -5.65 -4.97
CA GLN A 60 -5.15 -6.72 -5.92
C GLN A 60 -6.25 -7.59 -5.34
N PHE A 61 -7.30 -7.82 -6.12
CA PHE A 61 -8.44 -8.66 -5.72
C PHE A 61 -8.32 -10.06 -6.29
N GLY A 62 -8.57 -11.06 -5.46
CA GLY A 62 -8.72 -12.45 -5.86
C GLY A 62 -10.08 -12.98 -5.40
N PRO A 63 -10.41 -14.27 -5.69
CA PRO A 63 -11.72 -14.83 -5.37
C PRO A 63 -12.08 -14.82 -3.88
N GLU A 64 -11.12 -15.14 -3.02
CA GLU A 64 -11.35 -15.24 -1.57
C GLU A 64 -10.36 -14.45 -0.74
N GLU A 65 -9.42 -13.79 -1.40
CA GLU A 65 -8.38 -13.03 -0.71
C GLU A 65 -8.04 -11.76 -1.46
N VAL A 66 -7.59 -10.76 -0.70
CA VAL A 66 -7.20 -9.47 -1.22
C VAL A 66 -5.77 -9.21 -0.78
N HIS A 67 -4.97 -8.63 -1.65
CA HIS A 67 -3.59 -8.28 -1.35
C HIS A 67 -3.40 -6.77 -1.37
N LEU A 68 -2.89 -6.23 -0.27
CA LEU A 68 -2.36 -4.87 -0.23
C LEU A 68 -0.94 -4.95 -0.79
N ILE A 69 -0.75 -4.53 -2.04
CA ILE A 69 0.50 -4.75 -2.74
C ILE A 69 1.50 -3.59 -2.65
N ASN A 70 1.01 -2.39 -2.37
CA ASN A 70 1.89 -1.25 -2.13
C ASN A 70 1.12 -0.13 -1.43
N MET A 71 1.78 0.57 -0.53
CA MET A 71 1.21 1.74 0.14
C MET A 71 2.34 2.68 0.57
N ALA A 72 2.16 3.96 0.32
CA ALA A 72 3.12 4.97 0.78
C ALA A 72 2.45 6.32 1.00
N VAL A 73 3.08 7.12 1.86
CA VAL A 73 2.73 8.52 2.10
C VAL A 73 3.98 9.34 1.84
N GLU A 74 3.82 10.50 1.20
CA GLU A 74 4.92 11.46 0.99
C GLU A 74 5.66 11.65 2.31
N PRO A 75 7.00 11.48 2.35
CA PRO A 75 7.75 11.53 3.60
C PRO A 75 7.49 12.78 4.45
N SER A 76 7.30 13.94 3.81
CA SER A 76 7.01 15.18 4.53
C SER A 76 5.63 15.20 5.21
N PHE A 77 4.77 14.26 4.87
CA PHE A 77 3.42 14.13 5.44
C PHE A 77 3.27 12.88 6.32
N GLN A 78 4.33 12.14 6.56
CA GLN A 78 4.29 10.97 7.43
C GLN A 78 4.10 11.38 8.89
N LYS A 79 3.67 10.42 9.73
CA LYS A 79 3.39 10.63 11.16
C LYS A 79 2.20 11.57 11.44
N MET A 80 1.35 11.80 10.45
CA MET A 80 0.14 12.61 10.59
C MET A 80 -1.14 11.76 10.52
N GLY A 81 -1.01 10.45 10.55
CA GLY A 81 -2.16 9.54 10.51
C GLY A 81 -2.73 9.30 9.12
N LEU A 82 -2.04 9.68 8.06
CA LEU A 82 -2.56 9.55 6.69
C LEU A 82 -2.52 8.11 6.19
N GLY A 83 -1.46 7.37 6.50
CA GLY A 83 -1.39 5.95 6.18
C GLY A 83 -2.51 5.18 6.86
N ARG A 84 -2.81 5.52 8.10
CA ARG A 84 -3.92 4.94 8.84
C ARG A 84 -5.27 5.23 8.17
N LYS A 85 -5.48 6.47 7.70
CA LYS A 85 -6.72 6.84 7.00
C LYS A 85 -6.88 6.05 5.70
N LEU A 86 -5.83 5.93 4.91
CA LEU A 86 -5.84 5.15 3.69
C LEU A 86 -6.14 3.67 3.97
N LEU A 87 -5.45 3.11 4.95
CA LEU A 87 -5.64 1.71 5.31
C LEU A 87 -7.07 1.45 5.76
N HIS A 88 -7.60 2.26 6.67
CA HIS A 88 -8.97 2.08 7.16
C HIS A 88 -10.01 2.30 6.07
N TYR A 89 -9.79 3.24 5.17
CA TYR A 89 -10.68 3.42 4.03
C TYR A 89 -10.75 2.15 3.17
N PHE A 90 -9.59 1.58 2.87
CA PHE A 90 -9.52 0.32 2.14
C PHE A 90 -10.25 -0.81 2.89
N LEU A 91 -9.97 -0.96 4.19
CA LEU A 91 -10.59 -2.01 4.99
C LEU A 91 -12.11 -1.87 5.04
N ASP A 92 -12.61 -0.65 5.13
CA ASP A 92 -14.05 -0.37 5.18
C ASP A 92 -14.75 -0.64 3.85
N THR A 93 -14.03 -0.53 2.72
CA THR A 93 -14.58 -0.80 1.39
C THR A 93 -14.43 -2.25 0.96
N ASN A 94 -13.69 -3.04 1.73
CA ASN A 94 -13.46 -4.45 1.41
C ASN A 94 -14.68 -5.31 1.70
N ALA A 95 -14.86 -6.35 0.89
CA ALA A 95 -15.97 -7.29 1.08
C ALA A 95 -15.83 -8.05 2.41
N PRO A 96 -16.93 -8.31 3.13
CA PRO A 96 -16.87 -9.12 4.35
C PRO A 96 -16.43 -10.56 4.05
N ASN A 97 -15.83 -11.21 5.03
CA ASN A 97 -15.33 -12.59 4.94
C ASN A 97 -14.19 -12.79 3.93
N THR A 98 -13.48 -11.71 3.61
CA THR A 98 -12.33 -11.78 2.72
C THR A 98 -11.05 -11.57 3.54
N SER A 99 -10.10 -12.51 3.44
CA SER A 99 -8.80 -12.35 4.09
C SER A 99 -7.95 -11.36 3.31
N ILE A 100 -7.18 -10.55 4.05
CA ILE A 100 -6.32 -9.52 3.47
C ILE A 100 -4.88 -9.86 3.80
N PHE A 101 -4.04 -9.94 2.78
CA PHE A 101 -2.61 -10.23 2.92
C PHE A 101 -1.76 -9.04 2.49
N LEU A 102 -0.61 -8.91 3.11
CA LEU A 102 0.39 -7.92 2.70
C LEU A 102 1.80 -8.46 2.97
N GLU A 103 2.76 -7.85 2.31
CA GLU A 103 4.18 -8.09 2.54
C GLU A 103 4.82 -6.76 2.93
N VAL A 104 5.66 -6.77 3.96
CA VAL A 104 6.33 -5.58 4.45
C VAL A 104 7.77 -5.90 4.78
N LYS A 105 8.69 -4.97 4.49
CA LYS A 105 10.09 -5.13 4.85
C LYS A 105 10.25 -5.27 6.35
N ARG A 106 11.07 -6.22 6.79
CA ARG A 106 11.30 -6.52 8.20
C ARG A 106 11.75 -5.30 9.00
N GLY A 107 12.52 -4.40 8.37
CA GLY A 107 13.00 -3.17 9.02
C GLY A 107 12.04 -1.99 8.98
N ASN A 108 10.90 -2.12 8.32
CA ASN A 108 9.93 -1.02 8.20
C ASN A 108 9.00 -0.99 9.42
N PHE A 109 9.53 -0.58 10.57
CA PHE A 109 8.78 -0.57 11.83
C PHE A 109 7.53 0.30 11.82
N PRO A 110 7.52 1.52 11.23
CA PRO A 110 6.29 2.30 11.18
C PRO A 110 5.15 1.59 10.45
N ALA A 111 5.44 0.95 9.33
CA ALA A 111 4.43 0.20 8.58
C ALA A 111 3.96 -1.03 9.36
N ILE A 112 4.89 -1.79 9.94
CA ILE A 112 4.55 -2.97 10.75
C ILE A 112 3.62 -2.57 11.89
N ASN A 113 3.93 -1.50 12.62
CA ASN A 113 3.09 -1.01 13.70
C ASN A 113 1.70 -0.59 13.22
N LEU A 114 1.64 0.07 12.07
CA LEU A 114 0.37 0.46 11.45
C LEU A 114 -0.52 -0.77 11.21
N TYR A 115 0.06 -1.82 10.62
CA TYR A 115 -0.69 -3.04 10.31
C TYR A 115 -1.09 -3.83 11.55
N LEU A 116 -0.19 -3.95 12.53
CA LEU A 116 -0.50 -4.59 13.81
C LEU A 116 -1.65 -3.88 14.52
N ASN A 117 -1.64 -2.56 14.54
CA ASN A 117 -2.69 -1.78 15.18
C ASN A 117 -4.04 -1.91 14.46
N ALA A 118 -4.01 -2.26 13.19
CA ALA A 118 -5.24 -2.49 12.41
C ALA A 118 -5.77 -3.93 12.55
N GLY A 119 -5.05 -4.80 13.27
CA GLY A 119 -5.46 -6.17 13.51
C GLY A 119 -4.76 -7.23 12.66
N PHE A 120 -3.81 -6.84 11.83
CA PHE A 120 -3.03 -7.81 11.05
C PHE A 120 -2.13 -8.62 11.97
N GLU A 121 -1.93 -9.88 11.63
CA GLU A 121 -1.04 -10.79 12.34
C GLU A 121 0.09 -11.23 11.41
N GLU A 122 1.28 -11.41 11.96
CA GLU A 122 2.41 -11.98 11.23
C GLU A 122 2.17 -13.46 11.00
N ILE A 123 2.33 -13.92 9.74
CA ILE A 123 2.16 -15.32 9.39
C ILE A 123 3.51 -16.00 9.22
N THR A 124 4.39 -15.39 8.43
CA THR A 124 5.69 -15.98 8.10
C THR A 124 6.65 -14.91 7.61
N ILE A 125 7.90 -15.30 7.43
CA ILE A 125 8.97 -14.44 6.93
C ILE A 125 9.50 -15.07 5.63
N ARG A 126 9.59 -14.26 4.57
CA ARG A 126 10.24 -14.65 3.31
C ARG A 126 11.64 -14.06 3.31
N GLN A 127 12.63 -14.92 3.48
CA GLN A 127 14.02 -14.50 3.58
C GLN A 127 14.53 -13.94 2.25
N LYS A 128 15.28 -12.82 2.33
CA LYS A 128 15.93 -12.15 1.20
C LYS A 128 14.97 -11.89 0.02
N TYR A 129 13.74 -11.55 0.35
CA TYR A 129 12.69 -11.34 -0.65
C TYR A 129 12.93 -10.09 -1.51
N TYR A 130 13.43 -9.02 -0.90
CA TYR A 130 13.67 -7.76 -1.60
C TYR A 130 15.05 -7.73 -2.27
N THR A 131 15.20 -6.89 -3.31
CA THR A 131 16.42 -6.83 -4.11
C THR A 131 17.67 -6.49 -3.30
N GLU A 132 17.55 -5.71 -2.22
CA GLU A 132 18.64 -5.40 -1.31
C GLU A 132 18.91 -6.52 -0.28
N GLY A 133 18.26 -7.66 -0.39
CA GLY A 133 18.46 -8.80 0.49
C GLY A 133 17.70 -8.76 1.80
N GLU A 134 16.79 -7.79 2.01
CA GLU A 134 15.97 -7.75 3.20
C GLU A 134 14.87 -8.80 3.18
N ASP A 135 14.52 -9.29 4.37
CA ASP A 135 13.41 -10.21 4.56
C ASP A 135 12.07 -9.48 4.45
N ALA A 136 11.06 -10.19 3.97
CA ALA A 136 9.68 -9.72 4.00
C ALA A 136 8.92 -10.42 5.11
N ILE A 137 8.14 -9.67 5.87
CA ILE A 137 7.18 -10.21 6.81
C ILE A 137 5.83 -10.29 6.08
N ILE A 138 5.21 -11.47 6.08
CA ILE A 138 3.89 -11.65 5.50
C ILE A 138 2.87 -11.54 6.63
N MET A 139 1.91 -10.66 6.46
CA MET A 139 0.87 -10.40 7.44
C MET A 139 -0.51 -10.67 6.86
N CYS A 140 -1.44 -11.02 7.71
CA CYS A 140 -2.82 -11.30 7.31
C CYS A 140 -3.81 -10.71 8.30
N LEU A 141 -4.89 -10.15 7.75
CA LEU A 141 -6.07 -9.78 8.51
C LEU A 141 -7.19 -10.72 8.09
N LYS A 142 -7.64 -11.55 9.01
CA LYS A 142 -8.78 -12.44 8.78
C LYS A 142 -10.05 -11.73 9.19
N VAL A 143 -11.00 -11.73 8.30
CA VAL A 143 -12.28 -11.05 8.52
C VAL A 143 -13.40 -12.05 8.66
#